data_096079ea838c754bb9c68630bb91e648
#
_entry.id   096079ea838c754bb9c68630bb91e648
#
_cell.length_a   1.000
_cell.length_b   1.000
_cell.length_c   1.000
_cell.angle_alpha   90.00
_cell.angle_beta   90.00
_cell.angle_gamma   90.00
#
_symmetry.space_group_name_H-M   'P 1'
#
loop_
_entity.id
_entity.type
_entity.pdbx_description
1 polymer ?
#
loop_
_entity_poly.entity_id
_entity_poly.type
_entity_poly.pdbx_seq_one_letter_code
_entity_poly.pdbx_strand_id
1 'polypeptide(L)'
;MSFIDTINSFRPISLTVDDAKSIILSMPPNIEVYTARLDGAVVACGTILIEQKFIHNGGRVAHLEDIAVQYGFRGLGYGRMIVDHLLDVAKEAGCYKAVLNCDEAVEDFYTKIGFKKCAGQMRIDFGV
;
A
#
# COMPACT_ATOMS: atom_id res chain seq x y z
N MET A 1 -6.58 -14.11 12.25
CA MET A 1 -5.91 -13.66 11.01
C MET A 1 -4.85 -12.63 11.33
N SER A 2 -3.71 -12.73 10.71
CA SER A 2 -2.55 -11.90 10.96
C SER A 2 -2.26 -11.01 9.75
N PHE A 3 -1.29 -10.11 9.90
CA PHE A 3 -0.75 -9.33 8.80
C PHE A 3 -0.20 -10.25 7.69
N ILE A 4 0.52 -11.32 8.07
CA ILE A 4 1.06 -12.30 7.10
C ILE A 4 -0.08 -12.95 6.30
N ASP A 5 -1.17 -13.33 6.96
CA ASP A 5 -2.34 -13.91 6.27
C ASP A 5 -2.94 -12.93 5.27
N THR A 6 -2.99 -11.65 5.63
CA THR A 6 -3.53 -10.61 4.75
C THR A 6 -2.65 -10.42 3.52
N ILE A 7 -1.33 -10.35 3.68
CA ILE A 7 -0.40 -10.26 2.56
C ILE A 7 -0.48 -11.51 1.69
N ASN A 8 -0.59 -12.69 2.30
CA ASN A 8 -0.72 -13.95 1.55
C ASN A 8 -2.00 -14.00 0.70
N SER A 9 -3.06 -13.32 1.10
CA SER A 9 -4.28 -13.16 0.30
C SER A 9 -4.06 -12.33 -0.96
N PHE A 10 -3.08 -11.44 -0.94
CA PHE A 10 -2.73 -10.59 -2.07
C PHE A 10 -1.74 -11.29 -3.01
N ARG A 11 -0.64 -11.80 -2.45
CA ARG A 11 0.39 -12.57 -3.15
C ARG A 11 0.86 -13.70 -2.25
N PRO A 12 0.98 -14.94 -2.74
CA PRO A 12 1.46 -16.05 -1.92
C PRO A 12 2.86 -15.78 -1.36
N ILE A 13 3.01 -15.96 -0.05
CA ILE A 13 4.29 -15.78 0.65
C ILE A 13 4.53 -16.95 1.59
N SER A 14 5.79 -17.18 1.96
CA SER A 14 6.21 -18.22 2.89
C SER A 14 7.00 -17.64 4.08
N LEU A 15 6.76 -16.38 4.42
CA LEU A 15 7.45 -15.71 5.52
C LEU A 15 6.95 -16.22 6.86
N THR A 16 7.89 -16.45 7.79
CA THR A 16 7.55 -16.68 9.19
C THR A 16 7.29 -15.33 9.89
N VAL A 17 6.73 -15.39 11.10
CA VAL A 17 6.53 -14.18 11.92
C VAL A 17 7.88 -13.50 12.20
N ASP A 18 8.94 -14.28 12.47
CA ASP A 18 10.27 -13.72 12.73
C ASP A 18 10.86 -13.05 11.49
N ASP A 19 10.65 -13.63 10.31
CA ASP A 19 11.04 -13.00 9.04
C ASP A 19 10.34 -11.64 8.87
N ALA A 20 9.04 -11.58 9.11
CA ALA A 20 8.27 -10.35 8.99
C ALA A 20 8.75 -9.28 9.98
N LYS A 21 9.05 -9.67 11.22
CA LYS A 21 9.63 -8.76 12.23
C LYS A 21 10.97 -8.19 11.78
N SER A 22 11.84 -9.03 11.23
CA SER A 22 13.14 -8.60 10.72
C SER A 22 12.99 -7.60 9.57
N ILE A 23 12.05 -7.84 8.67
CA ILE A 23 11.77 -6.93 7.57
C ILE A 23 11.33 -5.57 8.10
N ILE A 24 10.37 -5.55 9.02
CA ILE A 24 9.85 -4.31 9.62
C ILE A 24 10.97 -3.52 10.31
N LEU A 25 11.82 -4.21 11.07
CA LEU A 25 12.93 -3.57 11.79
C LEU A 25 13.98 -2.97 10.84
N SER A 26 14.11 -3.50 9.64
CA SER A 26 15.06 -3.02 8.63
C SER A 26 14.48 -1.97 7.69
N MET A 27 13.18 -1.71 7.75
CA MET A 27 12.56 -0.70 6.88
C MET A 27 13.06 0.70 7.18
N PRO A 28 13.36 1.50 6.12
CA PRO A 28 13.68 2.91 6.30
C PRO A 28 12.49 3.68 6.90
N PRO A 29 12.75 4.79 7.61
CA PRO A 29 11.67 5.55 8.27
C PRO A 29 10.67 6.19 7.31
N ASN A 30 10.97 6.28 6.02
CA ASN A 30 10.05 6.81 5.01
C ASN A 30 9.06 5.77 4.48
N ILE A 31 9.10 4.54 4.98
CA ILE A 31 8.17 3.47 4.64
C ILE A 31 7.36 3.12 5.87
N GLU A 32 6.05 3.15 5.76
CA GLU A 32 5.14 2.78 6.84
C GLU A 32 4.10 1.78 6.32
N VAL A 33 3.79 0.79 7.16
CA VAL A 33 2.75 -0.20 6.88
C VAL A 33 1.60 0.04 7.83
N TYR A 34 0.39 0.14 7.28
CA TYR A 34 -0.83 0.33 8.06
C TYR A 34 -1.73 -0.89 7.93
N THR A 35 -2.44 -1.19 8.99
CA THR A 35 -3.38 -2.32 9.03
C THR A 35 -4.74 -1.86 9.52
N ALA A 36 -5.79 -2.49 9.02
CA ALA A 36 -7.13 -2.39 9.56
C ALA A 36 -7.45 -3.66 10.32
N ARG A 37 -7.98 -3.52 11.53
CA ARG A 37 -8.32 -4.63 12.41
C ARG A 37 -9.81 -4.66 12.70
N LEU A 38 -10.33 -5.88 12.78
CA LEU A 38 -11.68 -6.15 13.23
C LEU A 38 -11.59 -7.23 14.30
N ASP A 39 -12.05 -6.93 15.53
CA ASP A 39 -12.01 -7.85 16.67
C ASP A 39 -10.60 -8.45 16.91
N GLY A 40 -9.57 -7.62 16.77
CA GLY A 40 -8.18 -8.02 16.97
C GLY A 40 -7.52 -8.72 15.79
N ALA A 41 -8.26 -9.04 14.73
CA ALA A 41 -7.73 -9.67 13.53
C ALA A 41 -7.39 -8.61 12.47
N VAL A 42 -6.27 -8.78 11.77
CA VAL A 42 -5.91 -7.93 10.64
C VAL A 42 -6.72 -8.37 9.42
N VAL A 43 -7.53 -7.48 8.88
CA VAL A 43 -8.40 -7.78 7.73
C VAL A 43 -7.98 -7.05 6.45
N ALA A 44 -7.18 -6.00 6.58
CA ALA A 44 -6.65 -5.25 5.45
C ALA A 44 -5.33 -4.59 5.81
N CYS A 45 -4.52 -4.27 4.80
CA CYS A 45 -3.27 -3.56 4.99
C CYS A 45 -2.92 -2.73 3.75
N GLY A 46 -1.95 -1.84 3.92
CA GLY A 46 -1.37 -1.07 2.83
C GLY A 46 -0.06 -0.46 3.27
N THR A 47 0.81 -0.22 2.32
CA THR A 47 2.12 0.37 2.55
C THR A 47 2.19 1.73 1.87
N ILE A 48 2.83 2.69 2.52
CA ILE A 48 3.12 3.99 1.94
C ILE A 48 4.62 4.24 2.00
N LEU A 49 5.18 4.69 0.88
CA LEU A 49 6.57 5.12 0.79
C LEU A 49 6.56 6.60 0.42
N ILE A 50 7.18 7.43 1.27
CA ILE A 50 7.32 8.86 1.02
C ILE A 50 8.68 9.11 0.38
N GLU A 51 8.67 9.52 -0.87
CA GLU A 51 9.90 9.79 -1.62
C GLU A 51 10.22 11.28 -1.60
N GLN A 52 11.42 11.61 -1.14
CA GLN A 52 11.93 12.99 -1.24
C GLN A 52 12.43 13.21 -2.65
N LYS A 53 11.95 14.29 -3.30
CA LYS A 53 12.35 14.68 -4.65
C LYS A 53 13.23 15.95 -4.60
N PHE A 54 13.99 16.15 -5.66
CA PHE A 54 14.60 17.47 -5.96
C PHE A 54 13.63 18.31 -6.77
N ILE A 55 12.96 17.70 -7.74
CA ILE A 55 11.97 18.39 -8.57
C ILE A 55 10.81 18.88 -7.71
N HIS A 56 10.00 19.74 -8.26
CA HIS A 56 8.89 20.38 -7.55
C HIS A 56 9.38 21.12 -6.30
N ASN A 57 10.58 21.76 -6.42
CA ASN A 57 11.24 22.52 -5.36
C ASN A 57 11.44 21.71 -4.06
N GLY A 58 11.95 20.49 -4.18
CA GLY A 58 12.14 19.61 -3.04
C GLY A 58 10.83 19.03 -2.52
N GLY A 59 9.88 18.77 -3.40
CA GLY A 59 8.60 18.18 -3.04
C GLY A 59 8.73 16.72 -2.66
N ARG A 60 7.64 16.16 -2.15
CA ARG A 60 7.54 14.75 -1.77
C ARG A 60 6.43 14.08 -2.55
N VAL A 61 6.64 12.81 -2.87
CA VAL A 61 5.67 11.96 -3.57
C VAL A 61 5.37 10.76 -2.69
N ALA A 62 4.09 10.43 -2.53
CA ALA A 62 3.69 9.22 -1.85
C ALA A 62 3.47 8.10 -2.86
N HIS A 63 4.04 6.93 -2.59
CA HIS A 63 3.79 5.70 -3.34
C HIS A 63 2.96 4.78 -2.47
N LEU A 64 1.78 4.40 -2.94
CA LEU A 64 0.89 3.46 -2.26
C LEU A 64 1.13 2.08 -2.84
N GLU A 65 1.46 1.12 -1.97
CA GLU A 65 1.90 -0.22 -2.37
C GLU A 65 1.20 -1.30 -1.56
N ASP A 66 1.08 -2.48 -2.14
CA ASP A 66 0.65 -3.71 -1.46
C ASP A 66 -0.65 -3.54 -0.67
N ILE A 67 -1.64 -2.89 -1.27
CA ILE A 67 -2.96 -2.73 -0.66
C ILE A 67 -3.71 -4.05 -0.80
N ALA A 68 -4.06 -4.65 0.32
CA ALA A 68 -4.65 -5.98 0.36
C ALA A 68 -5.79 -6.06 1.37
N VAL A 69 -6.83 -6.83 1.02
CA VAL A 69 -7.96 -7.13 1.90
C VAL A 69 -8.12 -8.64 1.94
N GLN A 70 -8.27 -9.21 3.14
CA GLN A 70 -8.54 -10.63 3.34
C GLN A 70 -9.79 -11.04 2.55
N TYR A 71 -9.77 -12.25 1.99
CA TYR A 71 -10.84 -12.76 1.13
C TYR A 71 -12.24 -12.61 1.73
N GLY A 72 -12.42 -13.01 2.97
CA GLY A 72 -13.73 -12.95 3.62
C GLY A 72 -14.23 -11.55 3.95
N PHE A 73 -13.42 -10.53 3.72
CA PHE A 73 -13.72 -9.13 4.09
C PHE A 73 -13.75 -8.19 2.88
N ARG A 74 -13.65 -8.73 1.67
CA ARG A 74 -13.75 -7.94 0.45
C ARG A 74 -15.18 -7.47 0.21
N GLY A 75 -15.32 -6.31 -0.44
CA GLY A 75 -16.62 -5.71 -0.71
C GLY A 75 -17.28 -5.03 0.48
N LEU A 76 -16.57 -4.86 1.60
CA LEU A 76 -17.09 -4.27 2.83
C LEU A 76 -16.53 -2.87 3.13
N GLY A 77 -15.74 -2.31 2.22
CA GLY A 77 -15.20 -0.96 2.38
C GLY A 77 -13.82 -0.87 3.06
N TYR A 78 -13.19 -1.98 3.41
CA TYR A 78 -11.88 -1.95 4.06
C TYR A 78 -10.76 -1.45 3.14
N GLY A 79 -10.80 -1.80 1.86
CA GLY A 79 -9.82 -1.30 0.90
C GLY A 79 -9.90 0.22 0.77
N ARG A 80 -11.10 0.76 0.70
CA ARG A 80 -11.32 2.21 0.66
C ARG A 80 -10.82 2.88 1.93
N MET A 81 -11.07 2.27 3.07
CA MET A 81 -10.61 2.78 4.36
C MET A 81 -9.08 2.88 4.41
N ILE A 82 -8.37 1.84 3.96
CA ILE A 82 -6.91 1.85 3.91
C ILE A 82 -6.41 2.94 2.97
N VAL A 83 -6.94 3.02 1.75
CA VAL A 83 -6.50 4.02 0.77
C VAL A 83 -6.74 5.44 1.29
N ASP A 84 -7.91 5.70 1.85
CA ASP A 84 -8.22 7.02 2.41
C ASP A 84 -7.23 7.39 3.53
N HIS A 85 -6.88 6.44 4.39
CA HIS A 85 -5.90 6.67 5.44
C HIS A 85 -4.51 6.98 4.88
N LEU A 86 -4.06 6.20 3.89
CA LEU A 86 -2.76 6.45 3.25
C LEU A 86 -2.72 7.82 2.56
N LEU A 87 -3.82 8.25 1.96
CA LEU A 87 -3.92 9.57 1.36
C LEU A 87 -3.83 10.68 2.41
N ASP A 88 -4.43 10.48 3.59
CA ASP A 88 -4.30 11.43 4.70
C ASP A 88 -2.86 11.51 5.19
N VAL A 89 -2.18 10.39 5.34
CA VAL A 89 -0.76 10.34 5.70
C VAL A 89 0.08 11.11 4.67
N ALA A 90 -0.19 10.91 3.38
CA ALA A 90 0.50 11.61 2.30
C ALA A 90 0.32 13.13 2.39
N LYS A 91 -0.90 13.58 2.63
CA LYS A 91 -1.22 15.01 2.77
C LYS A 91 -0.52 15.62 3.98
N GLU A 92 -0.53 14.94 5.11
CA GLU A 92 0.14 15.41 6.33
C GLU A 92 1.66 15.47 6.16
N ALA A 93 2.23 14.57 5.35
CA ALA A 93 3.65 14.58 5.02
C ALA A 93 4.03 15.65 4.00
N GLY A 94 3.06 16.41 3.48
CA GLY A 94 3.31 17.47 2.52
C GLY A 94 3.56 16.99 1.10
N CYS A 95 3.11 15.78 0.74
CA CYS A 95 3.25 15.26 -0.62
C CYS A 95 2.42 16.08 -1.60
N TYR A 96 2.97 16.35 -2.80
CA TYR A 96 2.22 17.03 -3.84
C TYR A 96 1.40 16.09 -4.72
N LYS A 97 1.66 14.79 -4.63
CA LYS A 97 0.85 13.76 -5.29
C LYS A 97 1.04 12.41 -4.61
N ALA A 98 0.09 11.52 -4.85
CA ALA A 98 0.19 10.11 -4.52
C ALA A 98 0.04 9.30 -5.81
N VAL A 99 0.86 8.26 -5.96
CA VAL A 99 0.84 7.39 -7.12
C VAL A 99 0.73 5.93 -6.68
N LEU A 100 0.16 5.11 -7.53
CA LEU A 100 0.12 3.67 -7.37
C LEU A 100 0.04 2.99 -8.74
N ASN A 101 0.40 1.71 -8.77
CA ASN A 101 0.18 0.86 -9.93
C ASN A 101 -0.93 -0.13 -9.60
N CYS A 102 -1.80 -0.40 -10.53
CA CYS A 102 -2.89 -1.37 -10.33
C CYS A 102 -3.20 -2.10 -11.63
N ASP A 103 -3.77 -3.30 -11.48
CA ASP A 103 -4.29 -4.05 -12.62
C ASP A 103 -5.58 -3.41 -13.14
N GLU A 104 -5.88 -3.60 -14.41
CA GLU A 104 -7.11 -3.07 -15.03
C GLU A 104 -8.36 -3.46 -14.26
N ALA A 105 -8.39 -4.67 -13.70
CA ALA A 105 -9.55 -5.17 -12.96
C ALA A 105 -9.95 -4.30 -11.76
N VAL A 106 -9.02 -3.52 -11.21
CA VAL A 106 -9.26 -2.67 -10.03
C VAL A 106 -9.15 -1.17 -10.32
N GLU A 107 -8.96 -0.79 -11.57
CA GLU A 107 -8.87 0.64 -11.95
C GLU A 107 -10.10 1.42 -11.52
N ASP A 108 -11.29 0.87 -11.69
CA ASP A 108 -12.54 1.54 -11.32
C ASP A 108 -12.60 1.85 -9.83
N PHE A 109 -12.09 0.95 -9.00
CA PHE A 109 -12.01 1.16 -7.56
C PHE A 109 -11.22 2.43 -7.24
N TYR A 110 -10.05 2.58 -7.86
CA TYR A 110 -9.20 3.74 -7.64
C TYR A 110 -9.73 5.02 -8.29
N THR A 111 -10.33 4.91 -9.45
CA THR A 111 -10.96 6.05 -10.13
C THR A 111 -12.06 6.67 -9.28
N LYS A 112 -12.87 5.83 -8.61
CA LYS A 112 -13.94 6.29 -7.71
C LYS A 112 -13.41 7.04 -6.49
N ILE A 113 -12.18 6.74 -6.08
CA ILE A 113 -11.52 7.45 -4.97
C ILE A 113 -11.01 8.83 -5.42
N GLY A 114 -10.71 8.98 -6.70
CA GLY A 114 -10.23 10.23 -7.29
C GLY A 114 -8.91 10.09 -8.04
N PHE A 115 -8.38 8.88 -8.15
CA PHE A 115 -7.18 8.64 -8.94
C PHE A 115 -7.48 8.76 -10.43
N LYS A 116 -6.50 9.22 -11.18
CA LYS A 116 -6.56 9.30 -12.65
C LYS A 116 -5.47 8.43 -13.23
N LYS A 117 -5.80 7.71 -14.29
CA LYS A 117 -4.81 6.94 -15.03
C LYS A 117 -3.80 7.89 -15.65
N CYS A 118 -2.51 7.63 -15.40
CA CYS A 118 -1.43 8.53 -15.79
C CYS A 118 -0.17 7.71 -16.08
N ALA A 119 0.45 7.94 -17.22
CA ALA A 119 1.67 7.29 -17.65
C ALA A 119 1.57 5.75 -17.69
N GLY A 120 2.60 5.09 -18.10
CA GLY A 120 2.68 3.63 -18.15
C GLY A 120 3.80 3.11 -17.28
N GLN A 121 3.60 1.95 -16.69
CA GLN A 121 4.66 1.23 -15.98
C GLN A 121 5.50 0.46 -17.00
N MET A 122 6.83 0.52 -16.82
CA MET A 122 7.77 -0.34 -17.52
C MET A 122 8.52 -1.16 -16.47
N ARG A 123 8.84 -2.41 -16.82
CA ARG A 123 9.36 -3.36 -15.84
C ARG A 123 10.44 -4.23 -16.46
N ILE A 124 11.48 -4.51 -15.68
CA ILE A 124 12.49 -5.52 -16.01
C ILE A 124 12.70 -6.38 -14.76
N ASP A 125 12.66 -7.69 -14.92
CA ASP A 125 12.84 -8.62 -13.81
C ASP A 125 14.30 -9.09 -13.75
N PHE A 126 14.81 -9.28 -12.53
CA PHE A 126 16.20 -9.65 -12.31
C PHE A 126 16.40 -11.12 -11.93
N GLY A 127 15.35 -11.92 -11.90
CA GLY A 127 15.44 -13.36 -11.68
C GLY A 127 15.68 -13.77 -10.22
N VAL A 128 15.36 -12.94 -9.28
CA VAL A 128 15.42 -13.28 -7.83
C VAL A 128 14.06 -13.48 -7.24
#